data_cee31dbb36bcdd5f159ff6aae5537715
#
_entry.id   cee31dbb36bcdd5f159ff6aae5537715
#
_cell.length_a   1.000
_cell.length_b   1.000
_cell.length_c   1.000
_cell.angle_alpha   90.00
_cell.angle_beta   90.00
_cell.angle_gamma   90.00
#
_symmetry.space_group_name_H-M   'P 1'
#
loop_
_entity.id
_entity.type
_entity.pdbx_description
1 polymer ?
#
loop_
_entity_poly.entity_id
_entity_poly.type
_entity_poly.pdbx_seq_one_letter_code
_entity_poly.pdbx_strand_id
1 'polypeptide(L)'
;ALPISSDQPGQADILRVAFPRHGGSDGEASTLHWVLPSRLDGAVTVFAMTVHKAQGSEFEHTALLLPPQRSPVLTRELIYTGITRAQKVFTLLTTSDGIWEVAMTQRVQRASGLGQALT
;
A
#
# COMPACT_ATOMS: atom_id res chain seq x y z
N ALA A 1 16.23 -2.12 -11.24
CA ALA A 1 17.35 -1.18 -11.39
C ALA A 1 17.94 -1.36 -12.78
N LEU A 2 18.02 -0.29 -13.55
CA LEU A 2 18.65 -0.30 -14.87
C LEU A 2 20.02 0.35 -14.74
N PRO A 3 21.10 -0.25 -15.29
CA PRO A 3 22.39 0.41 -15.38
C PRO A 3 22.26 1.59 -16.36
N ILE A 4 22.77 2.74 -15.96
CA ILE A 4 22.93 3.87 -16.86
C ILE A 4 24.38 3.83 -17.32
N SER A 5 24.56 3.47 -18.58
CA SER A 5 25.85 3.54 -19.25
C SER A 5 26.21 5.01 -19.44
N SER A 6 27.42 5.43 -19.04
CA SER A 6 27.94 6.75 -19.37
C SER A 6 28.52 6.68 -20.79
N ASP A 7 28.09 7.58 -21.67
CA ASP A 7 28.60 7.71 -23.06
C ASP A 7 30.10 8.17 -23.13
N GLN A 8 30.79 8.26 -21.99
CA GLN A 8 32.19 8.65 -21.96
C GLN A 8 33.09 7.46 -21.66
N PRO A 9 34.05 7.14 -22.55
CA PRO A 9 34.98 6.05 -22.33
C PRO A 9 35.90 6.35 -21.13
N GLY A 10 35.80 5.49 -20.11
CA GLY A 10 36.63 5.58 -18.88
C GLY A 10 35.92 5.92 -17.60
N GLN A 11 34.62 6.17 -17.63
CA GLN A 11 33.83 6.38 -16.42
C GLN A 11 33.13 5.08 -16.02
N ALA A 12 33.28 4.67 -14.77
CA ALA A 12 32.62 3.47 -14.25
C ALA A 12 31.10 3.66 -14.28
N ASP A 13 30.38 2.65 -14.74
CA ASP A 13 28.91 2.64 -14.75
C ASP A 13 28.38 2.79 -13.33
N ILE A 14 27.57 3.83 -13.09
CA ILE A 14 26.94 4.07 -11.79
C ILE A 14 25.53 3.49 -11.83
N LEU A 15 25.30 2.48 -10.99
CA LEU A 15 23.97 1.91 -10.80
C LEU A 15 23.06 2.95 -10.11
N ARG A 16 21.91 3.23 -10.71
CA ARG A 16 20.87 4.08 -10.14
C ARG A 16 19.51 3.41 -10.24
N VAL A 17 18.62 3.73 -9.32
CA VAL A 17 17.23 3.27 -9.32
C VAL A 17 16.32 4.41 -9.75
N ALA A 18 15.49 4.17 -10.76
CA ALA A 18 14.51 5.12 -11.25
C ALA A 18 13.19 4.99 -10.49
N PHE A 19 12.70 6.07 -9.95
CA PHE A 19 11.35 6.16 -9.39
C PHE A 19 10.50 7.11 -10.24
N PRO A 20 9.31 6.69 -10.69
CA PRO A 20 8.39 7.61 -11.33
C PRO A 20 7.90 8.62 -10.28
N ARG A 21 8.03 9.90 -10.57
CA ARG A 21 7.43 10.96 -9.77
C ARG A 21 6.07 11.28 -10.40
N HIS A 22 5.00 11.01 -9.66
CA HIS A 22 3.68 11.45 -10.08
C HIS A 22 3.61 12.97 -9.92
N GLY A 23 3.59 13.67 -11.04
CA GLY A 23 3.29 15.11 -11.06
C GLY A 23 1.82 15.29 -10.68
N GLY A 24 1.56 16.16 -9.72
CA GLY A 24 0.21 16.44 -9.22
C GLY A 24 -0.57 17.39 -10.09
N SER A 25 -0.74 17.15 -11.39
CA SER A 25 -1.78 17.79 -12.22
C SER A 25 -1.80 17.15 -13.61
N ASP A 26 -2.98 17.03 -14.18
CA ASP A 26 -3.24 16.47 -15.49
C ASP A 26 -2.33 17.08 -16.58
N GLY A 27 -1.46 16.25 -17.17
CA GLY A 27 -0.75 16.56 -18.39
C GLY A 27 0.76 16.73 -18.31
N GLU A 28 1.42 16.68 -17.15
CA GLU A 28 2.87 16.71 -17.09
C GLU A 28 3.48 15.30 -17.26
N ALA A 29 4.47 15.22 -18.15
CA ALA A 29 5.25 14.01 -18.37
C ALA A 29 5.83 13.52 -17.02
N SER A 30 5.63 12.23 -16.71
CA SER A 30 6.17 11.62 -15.52
C SER A 30 7.70 11.78 -15.50
N THR A 31 8.21 12.60 -14.60
CA THR A 31 9.66 12.79 -14.41
C THR A 31 10.22 11.62 -13.60
N LEU A 32 11.34 11.07 -14.05
CA LEU A 32 12.04 10.04 -13.30
C LEU A 32 12.99 10.67 -12.27
N HIS A 33 12.87 10.24 -11.03
CA HIS A 33 13.81 10.57 -9.97
C HIS A 33 14.82 9.44 -9.80
N TRP A 34 16.10 9.75 -10.00
CA TRP A 34 17.18 8.79 -9.93
C TRP A 34 17.84 8.80 -8.57
N VAL A 35 17.90 7.67 -7.90
CA VAL A 35 18.46 7.50 -6.56
C VAL A 35 19.58 6.48 -6.57
N LEU A 36 20.67 6.75 -5.87
CA LEU A 36 21.74 5.77 -5.67
C LEU A 36 21.22 4.63 -4.77
N PRO A 37 21.58 3.36 -5.03
CA PRO A 37 21.18 2.24 -4.18
C PRO A 37 21.55 2.42 -2.71
N SER A 38 22.67 3.08 -2.40
CA SER A 38 23.10 3.38 -1.04
C SER A 38 22.20 4.38 -0.27
N ARG A 39 21.28 5.05 -0.96
CA ARG A 39 20.31 5.98 -0.37
C ARG A 39 18.89 5.38 -0.30
N LEU A 40 18.75 4.09 -0.56
CA LEU A 40 17.46 3.39 -0.52
C LEU A 40 17.15 2.79 0.86
N ASP A 41 17.55 3.47 1.93
CA ASP A 41 17.21 3.07 3.29
C ASP A 41 15.68 3.05 3.44
N GLY A 42 15.10 1.87 3.54
CA GLY A 42 13.64 1.68 3.65
C GLY A 42 12.92 1.30 2.36
N ALA A 43 13.60 1.22 1.22
CA ALA A 43 13.00 0.61 0.02
C ALA A 43 12.98 -0.91 0.17
N VAL A 44 11.80 -1.49 0.16
CA VAL A 44 11.59 -2.95 0.21
C VAL A 44 10.80 -3.40 -1.01
N THR A 45 11.13 -4.58 -1.53
CA THR A 45 10.31 -5.21 -2.57
C THR A 45 8.96 -5.59 -1.99
N VAL A 46 7.88 -5.17 -2.64
CA VAL A 46 6.51 -5.42 -2.18
C VAL A 46 5.74 -6.15 -3.27
N PHE A 47 5.36 -7.40 -3.00
CA PHE A 47 4.42 -8.16 -3.83
C PHE A 47 2.99 -8.06 -3.28
N ALA A 48 2.86 -7.95 -1.97
CA ALA A 48 1.63 -7.68 -1.25
C ALA A 48 1.96 -6.94 0.06
N MET A 49 1.01 -6.19 0.59
CA MET A 49 1.17 -5.47 1.84
C MET A 49 -0.07 -5.55 2.70
N THR A 50 0.05 -5.30 3.99
CA THR A 50 -1.11 -5.22 4.86
C THR A 50 -1.90 -3.93 4.59
N VAL A 51 -3.20 -3.95 4.91
CA VAL A 51 -4.06 -2.75 4.79
C VAL A 51 -3.49 -1.58 5.62
N HIS A 52 -2.93 -1.86 6.80
CA HIS A 52 -2.31 -0.82 7.63
C HIS A 52 -1.09 -0.18 6.95
N LYS A 53 -0.25 -0.97 6.31
CA LYS A 53 0.93 -0.45 5.58
C LYS A 53 0.53 0.36 4.35
N ALA A 54 -0.64 0.06 3.76
CA ALA A 54 -1.18 0.78 2.61
C ALA A 54 -1.87 2.12 2.99
N GLN A 55 -1.98 2.44 4.28
CA GLN A 55 -2.59 3.71 4.71
C GLN A 55 -1.81 4.90 4.14
N GLY A 56 -2.54 5.86 3.58
CA GLY A 56 -1.96 7.03 2.91
C GLY A 56 -1.57 6.80 1.45
N SER A 57 -1.65 5.57 0.94
CA SER A 57 -1.43 5.24 -0.47
C SER A 57 -2.75 4.96 -1.19
N GLU A 58 -2.79 5.22 -2.49
CA GLU A 58 -3.92 4.90 -3.35
C GLU A 58 -3.42 4.18 -4.60
N PHE A 59 -4.26 3.29 -5.15
CA PHE A 59 -3.92 2.46 -6.30
C PHE A 59 -5.08 2.46 -7.29
N GLU A 60 -4.80 2.39 -8.58
CA GLU A 60 -5.86 2.27 -9.59
C GLU A 60 -6.75 1.05 -9.35
N HIS A 61 -6.14 -0.06 -9.02
CA HIS A 61 -6.81 -1.30 -8.68
C HIS A 61 -6.27 -1.84 -7.35
N THR A 62 -7.16 -2.10 -6.41
CA THR A 62 -6.85 -2.72 -5.13
C THR A 62 -7.51 -4.09 -5.06
N ALA A 63 -6.73 -5.14 -4.83
CA ALA A 63 -7.21 -6.46 -4.51
C ALA A 63 -7.02 -6.72 -3.01
N LEU A 64 -8.11 -6.93 -2.28
CA LEU A 64 -8.09 -7.24 -0.85
C LEU A 64 -8.34 -8.72 -0.64
N LEU A 65 -7.35 -9.42 -0.08
CA LEU A 65 -7.46 -10.82 0.32
C LEU A 65 -7.83 -10.91 1.81
N LEU A 66 -8.95 -11.55 2.10
CA LEU A 66 -9.37 -11.82 3.48
C LEU A 66 -8.71 -13.11 4.01
N PRO A 67 -8.40 -13.16 5.33
CA PRO A 67 -7.90 -14.38 5.95
C PRO A 67 -8.98 -15.48 5.93
N PRO A 68 -8.59 -16.76 5.90
CA PRO A 68 -9.54 -17.86 5.89
C PRO A 68 -10.26 -18.05 7.24
N GLN A 69 -9.76 -17.45 8.30
CA GLN A 69 -10.28 -17.60 9.66
C GLN A 69 -10.58 -16.24 10.29
N ARG A 70 -11.44 -16.27 11.31
CA ARG A 70 -11.72 -15.07 12.12
C ARG A 70 -10.44 -14.55 12.77
N SER A 71 -10.27 -13.24 12.70
CA SER A 71 -9.15 -12.55 13.31
C SER A 71 -9.65 -11.28 14.01
N PRO A 72 -9.10 -10.90 15.18
CA PRO A 72 -9.46 -9.66 15.86
C PRO A 72 -9.22 -8.41 15.01
N VAL A 73 -8.29 -8.46 14.05
CA VAL A 73 -7.99 -7.34 13.15
C VAL A 73 -8.96 -7.27 11.97
N LEU A 74 -9.72 -8.34 11.70
CA LEU A 74 -10.67 -8.39 10.59
C LEU A 74 -11.97 -7.68 11.01
N THR A 75 -11.97 -6.38 10.86
CA THR A 75 -13.07 -5.51 11.25
C THR A 75 -13.61 -4.75 10.03
N ARG A 76 -14.82 -4.22 10.14
CA ARG A 76 -15.41 -3.41 9.07
C ARG A 76 -14.59 -2.15 8.77
N GLU A 77 -13.93 -1.59 9.78
CA GLU A 77 -13.05 -0.43 9.64
C GLU A 77 -11.81 -0.79 8.79
N LEU A 78 -11.26 -2.00 8.98
CA LEU A 78 -10.17 -2.50 8.15
C LEU A 78 -10.63 -2.67 6.69
N ILE A 79 -11.82 -3.27 6.49
CA ILE A 79 -12.40 -3.44 5.15
C ILE A 79 -12.60 -2.07 4.47
N TYR A 80 -13.20 -1.13 5.19
CA TYR A 80 -13.40 0.23 4.69
C TYR A 80 -12.07 0.88 4.29
N THR A 81 -11.03 0.75 5.13
CA THR A 81 -9.71 1.26 4.83
C THR A 81 -9.13 0.63 3.55
N GLY A 82 -9.32 -0.67 3.36
CA GLY A 82 -8.90 -1.37 2.14
C GLY A 82 -9.63 -0.89 0.89
N ILE A 83 -10.96 -0.74 0.97
CA ILE A 83 -11.78 -0.24 -0.14
C ILE A 83 -11.34 1.16 -0.58
N THR A 84 -11.11 2.04 0.37
CA THR A 84 -10.71 3.44 0.09
C THR A 84 -9.29 3.58 -0.46
N ARG A 85 -8.54 2.49 -0.61
CA ARG A 85 -7.25 2.51 -1.33
C ARG A 85 -7.43 2.39 -2.85
N ALA A 86 -8.59 1.98 -3.32
CA ALA A 86 -8.87 1.82 -4.74
C ALA A 86 -9.39 3.13 -5.34
N GLN A 87 -8.76 3.59 -6.42
CA GLN A 87 -9.20 4.74 -7.19
C GLN A 87 -10.24 4.36 -8.25
N LYS A 88 -10.08 3.21 -8.92
CA LYS A 88 -10.95 2.79 -10.03
C LYS A 88 -11.60 1.44 -9.82
N VAL A 89 -10.84 0.45 -9.39
CA VAL A 89 -11.30 -0.94 -9.29
C VAL A 89 -10.96 -1.51 -7.94
N PHE A 90 -11.93 -2.15 -7.30
CA PHE A 90 -11.74 -2.90 -6.07
C PHE A 90 -12.13 -4.36 -6.30
N THR A 91 -11.26 -5.28 -5.91
CA THR A 91 -11.51 -6.73 -5.96
C THR A 91 -11.41 -7.31 -4.55
N LEU A 92 -12.43 -8.00 -4.12
CA LEU A 92 -12.42 -8.75 -2.87
C LEU A 92 -12.15 -10.23 -3.15
N LEU A 93 -11.16 -10.79 -2.48
CA LEU A 93 -10.81 -12.21 -2.56
C LEU A 93 -11.06 -12.86 -1.19
N THR A 94 -11.83 -13.93 -1.18
CA THR A 94 -12.10 -14.73 0.01
C THR A 94 -11.91 -16.19 -0.31
N THR A 95 -11.34 -16.93 0.62
CA THR A 95 -11.13 -18.39 0.52
C THR A 95 -12.08 -19.17 1.43
N SER A 96 -12.91 -18.47 2.21
CA SER A 96 -13.83 -19.07 3.18
C SER A 96 -15.18 -18.39 3.11
N ASP A 97 -16.24 -19.19 3.04
CA ASP A 97 -17.61 -18.69 3.09
C ASP A 97 -17.91 -18.08 4.47
N GLY A 98 -18.70 -17.02 4.47
CA GLY A 98 -19.12 -16.34 5.71
C GLY A 98 -18.08 -15.44 6.36
N ILE A 99 -16.83 -15.41 5.89
CA ILE A 99 -15.80 -14.54 6.48
C ILE A 99 -16.08 -13.06 6.22
N TRP A 100 -16.74 -12.75 5.13
CA TRP A 100 -17.16 -11.40 4.79
C TRP A 100 -18.20 -10.87 5.80
N GLU A 101 -19.21 -11.65 6.12
CA GLU A 101 -20.25 -11.31 7.09
C GLU A 101 -19.66 -11.06 8.47
N VAL A 102 -18.67 -11.89 8.85
CA VAL A 102 -17.91 -11.69 10.09
C VAL A 102 -17.17 -10.37 10.06
N ALA A 103 -16.46 -10.08 8.98
CA ALA A 103 -15.71 -8.84 8.82
C ALA A 103 -16.63 -7.60 8.91
N MET A 104 -17.81 -7.66 8.33
CA MET A 104 -18.76 -6.55 8.31
C MET A 104 -19.46 -6.33 9.66
N THR A 105 -19.60 -7.36 10.47
CA THR A 105 -20.25 -7.27 11.79
C THR A 105 -19.26 -6.92 12.91
N GLN A 106 -18.00 -7.28 12.77
CA GLN A 106 -16.98 -7.03 13.77
C GLN A 106 -16.53 -5.58 13.76
N ARG A 107 -16.54 -4.94 14.93
CA ARG A 107 -16.06 -3.56 15.14
C ARG A 107 -14.75 -3.55 15.91
N VAL A 108 -13.95 -2.51 15.68
CA VAL A 108 -12.77 -2.26 16.50
C VAL A 108 -13.21 -1.96 17.94
N GLN A 109 -12.78 -2.80 18.86
CA GLN A 109 -12.91 -2.49 20.29
C GLN A 109 -11.73 -1.60 20.69
N ARG A 110 -11.95 -0.30 20.73
CA ARG A 110 -10.96 0.62 21.31
C ARG A 110 -11.12 0.59 22.82
N ALA A 111 -10.11 0.11 23.52
CA ALA A 111 -9.99 0.26 24.98
C ALA A 111 -9.63 1.72 25.32
N SER A 112 -10.46 2.68 24.90
CA SER A 112 -10.32 4.06 25.33
C SER A 112 -11.17 4.24 26.57
N GLY A 113 -10.57 4.53 27.74
CA GLY A 113 -11.28 4.84 28.98
C GLY A 113 -12.17 6.11 28.93
N LEU A 114 -12.23 6.80 27.77
CA LEU A 114 -13.06 7.97 27.57
C LEU A 114 -14.56 7.69 27.70
N GLY A 115 -15.04 6.50 27.31
CA GLY A 115 -16.45 6.13 27.46
C GLY A 115 -16.89 5.95 28.92
N GLN A 116 -15.96 5.66 29.83
CA GLN A 116 -16.23 5.55 31.26
C GLN A 116 -16.09 6.89 31.99
N ALA A 117 -15.40 7.85 31.42
CA ALA A 117 -15.20 9.18 32.02
C ALA A 117 -16.33 10.17 31.70
N LEU A 118 -17.25 9.82 30.80
CA LEU A 118 -18.37 10.66 30.36
C LEU A 118 -19.74 10.19 30.88
N THR A 119 -19.76 9.18 31.74
CA THR A 119 -20.90 8.76 32.54
C THR A 119 -20.70 9.13 33.99
#